data_0a07477e3ea25498f44eb20438e0a5f6
#
_entry.id   0a07477e3ea25498f44eb20438e0a5f6
#
_cell.length_a   1.000
_cell.length_b   1.000
_cell.length_c   1.000
_cell.angle_alpha   90.00
_cell.angle_beta   90.00
_cell.angle_gamma   90.00
#
_symmetry.space_group_name_H-M   'P 1'
#
loop_
_entity.id
_entity.type
_entity.pdbx_description
1 polymer ?
#
loop_
_entity_poly.entity_id
_entity_poly.type
_entity_poly.pdbx_seq_one_letter_code
_entity_poly.pdbx_strand_id
1 'polypeptide(L)'
;MNKKLSALFLFLTLFGLVSVNAQDKRCTEGKDFSYLYKKLPIPLQRPLLPKIPDRYVKLTAYGAVSDGITLCTDAFAKAIDDLSKRGGGHLIIEDGIWLTGPVMLKSNIDINLSRNAIVKMTPDKSKHKNTTNKTSKLVIPAFYAKNAHDISITGLGAIDGSGAYWRPVKRSKVSSSEWKQYTQMGGIISAKGDIWYPYNLKNAPSLTDSPEEEANTRADLIRFEHCERVLFQDITVQNSPRFHVHPCYCKDVSVLGVTVRCPWNAQNGDAIDLSNCNRCLITECTIDAGDDGICLKSGSGKNGVLAGPCKDILVEDNTVIHAHGGFVIGSDASGGVQNVVVRNNRFMGTDTGLRFKTSYGRGGATANIYISNIVMTDIRDQAIVFEASYSNKQVGQEDKHIGATDFAPDFKDIHIEKVTCRGCKTGILAKGDEGLIHDIDIKNSVIFYIKQPTEIQKTCKLDVSNVTFKTFELDMW
;
A
#
# COMPACT_ATOMS: atom_id res chain seq x y z
N MET A 1 -49.42 -53.10 -1.00
CA MET A 1 -48.11 -52.87 -1.69
C MET A 1 -48.13 -51.49 -2.28
N ASN A 2 -47.12 -50.66 -2.10
CA ASN A 2 -46.91 -49.32 -2.64
C ASN A 2 -47.60 -48.12 -1.93
N LYS A 3 -47.16 -47.83 -0.71
CA LYS A 3 -47.25 -46.47 -0.11
C LYS A 3 -45.94 -45.97 0.57
N LYS A 4 -44.77 -46.59 0.28
CA LYS A 4 -43.48 -46.21 0.88
C LYS A 4 -42.44 -45.64 -0.11
N LEU A 5 -42.78 -45.43 -1.38
CA LEU A 5 -41.83 -44.89 -2.36
C LEU A 5 -41.98 -43.38 -2.67
N SER A 6 -43.10 -42.76 -2.22
CA SER A 6 -43.33 -41.34 -2.49
C SER A 6 -42.72 -40.36 -1.48
N ALA A 7 -42.23 -40.85 -0.33
CA ALA A 7 -41.63 -40.01 0.70
C ALA A 7 -40.11 -39.79 0.53
N LEU A 8 -39.44 -40.60 -0.32
CA LEU A 8 -37.99 -40.50 -0.51
C LEU A 8 -37.59 -39.54 -1.61
N PHE A 9 -38.52 -39.17 -2.52
CA PHE A 9 -38.25 -38.21 -3.59
C PHE A 9 -38.50 -36.75 -3.19
N LEU A 10 -39.23 -36.48 -2.12
CA LEU A 10 -39.51 -35.14 -1.65
C LEU A 10 -38.39 -34.56 -0.74
N PHE A 11 -37.50 -35.43 -0.21
CA PHE A 11 -36.39 -35.02 0.64
C PHE A 11 -35.11 -34.66 -0.16
N LEU A 12 -35.00 -35.12 -1.42
CA LEU A 12 -33.85 -34.83 -2.28
C LEU A 12 -33.99 -33.49 -3.04
N THR A 13 -35.22 -32.96 -3.13
CA THR A 13 -35.43 -31.63 -3.78
C THR A 13 -35.34 -30.46 -2.81
N LEU A 14 -35.34 -30.67 -1.48
CA LEU A 14 -35.16 -29.60 -0.51
C LEU A 14 -33.68 -29.36 -0.11
N PHE A 15 -32.77 -30.29 -0.42
CA PHE A 15 -31.33 -30.09 -0.21
C PHE A 15 -30.61 -29.42 -1.37
N GLY A 16 -31.26 -29.22 -2.49
CA GLY A 16 -30.70 -28.57 -3.70
C GLY A 16 -30.81 -27.05 -3.72
N LEU A 17 -31.41 -26.42 -2.70
CA LEU A 17 -31.67 -24.96 -2.70
C LEU A 17 -31.05 -24.21 -1.51
N VAL A 18 -30.10 -24.82 -0.82
CA VAL A 18 -29.29 -24.14 0.20
C VAL A 18 -27.80 -24.21 -0.18
N SER A 19 -27.52 -24.04 -1.46
CA SER A 19 -26.20 -23.55 -1.92
C SER A 19 -26.30 -22.05 -2.11
N VAL A 20 -26.47 -21.35 -1.01
CA VAL A 20 -26.59 -19.94 -1.10
C VAL A 20 -25.50 -19.22 -0.44
N ASN A 21 -24.86 -18.47 -1.26
CA ASN A 21 -24.34 -17.14 -0.96
C ASN A 21 -23.90 -16.92 0.49
N ALA A 22 -22.92 -17.66 0.94
CA ALA A 22 -21.90 -17.04 1.76
C ALA A 22 -21.17 -16.08 0.82
N GLN A 23 -21.75 -14.90 0.54
CA GLN A 23 -21.01 -13.77 0.02
C GLN A 23 -19.78 -13.66 0.89
N ASP A 24 -18.62 -13.84 0.32
CA ASP A 24 -17.37 -13.64 1.02
C ASP A 24 -17.46 -12.21 1.59
N LYS A 25 -17.44 -12.09 2.94
CA LYS A 25 -17.58 -10.80 3.63
C LYS A 25 -16.55 -9.75 3.17
N ARG A 26 -15.57 -10.17 2.37
CA ARG A 26 -14.52 -9.35 1.78
C ARG A 26 -14.87 -8.78 0.40
N CYS A 27 -15.96 -9.21 -0.21
CA CYS A 27 -16.36 -8.68 -1.51
C CYS A 27 -17.03 -7.33 -1.34
N THR A 28 -16.47 -6.31 -1.99
CA THR A 28 -17.00 -4.93 -1.98
C THR A 28 -17.79 -4.60 -3.26
N GLU A 29 -17.84 -5.52 -4.21
CA GLU A 29 -18.57 -5.35 -5.47
C GLU A 29 -20.05 -5.05 -5.21
N GLY A 30 -20.55 -4.00 -5.86
CA GLY A 30 -21.94 -3.56 -5.70
C GLY A 30 -22.25 -2.81 -4.40
N LYS A 31 -21.30 -2.65 -3.47
CA LYS A 31 -21.50 -1.85 -2.25
C LYS A 31 -21.55 -0.35 -2.58
N ASP A 32 -22.53 0.35 -1.99
CA ASP A 32 -22.53 1.81 -1.99
C ASP A 32 -21.82 2.37 -0.77
N PHE A 33 -20.68 3.01 -1.00
CA PHE A 33 -19.88 3.67 0.04
C PHE A 33 -20.27 5.13 0.30
N SER A 34 -21.41 5.61 -0.22
CA SER A 34 -21.86 7.00 0.01
C SER A 34 -22.10 7.34 1.48
N TYR A 35 -22.46 6.33 2.29
CA TYR A 35 -22.68 6.48 3.72
C TYR A 35 -21.42 6.94 4.48
N LEU A 36 -20.22 6.61 4.01
CA LEU A 36 -18.95 7.01 4.60
C LEU A 36 -18.74 8.53 4.57
N TYR A 37 -19.38 9.23 3.64
CA TYR A 37 -19.29 10.68 3.50
C TYR A 37 -20.30 11.45 4.34
N LYS A 38 -21.15 10.74 5.11
CA LYS A 38 -22.06 11.36 6.04
C LYS A 38 -21.35 11.71 7.35
N LYS A 39 -21.63 12.90 7.92
CA LYS A 39 -21.09 13.35 9.22
C LYS A 39 -19.56 13.34 9.28
N LEU A 40 -18.90 13.72 8.21
CA LEU A 40 -17.46 13.99 8.24
C LEU A 40 -17.19 15.30 8.98
N PRO A 41 -16.05 15.42 9.69
CA PRO A 41 -15.67 16.68 10.36
C PRO A 41 -15.41 17.83 9.39
N ILE A 42 -15.02 17.48 8.16
CA ILE A 42 -14.85 18.40 7.03
C ILE A 42 -15.56 17.86 5.78
N PRO A 43 -16.01 18.73 4.87
CA PRO A 43 -16.64 18.26 3.65
C PRO A 43 -15.61 17.65 2.70
N LEU A 44 -15.76 16.35 2.39
CA LEU A 44 -15.00 15.66 1.36
C LEU A 44 -15.91 15.24 0.21
N GLN A 45 -15.40 15.32 -1.00
CA GLN A 45 -16.09 14.78 -2.17
C GLN A 45 -15.75 13.32 -2.39
N ARG A 46 -16.76 12.49 -2.69
CA ARG A 46 -16.57 11.10 -3.06
C ARG A 46 -15.79 11.00 -4.38
N PRO A 47 -14.81 10.08 -4.53
CA PRO A 47 -14.19 9.81 -5.82
C PRO A 47 -15.20 9.31 -6.83
N LEU A 48 -15.04 9.73 -8.07
CA LEU A 48 -15.80 9.19 -9.19
C LEU A 48 -15.23 7.82 -9.55
N LEU A 49 -16.12 6.83 -9.71
CA LEU A 49 -15.72 5.50 -10.15
C LEU A 49 -15.50 5.46 -11.67
N PRO A 50 -14.62 4.57 -12.16
CA PRO A 50 -14.41 4.39 -13.59
C PRO A 50 -15.71 3.91 -14.29
N LYS A 51 -15.87 4.34 -15.54
CA LYS A 51 -16.95 3.89 -16.43
C LYS A 51 -16.35 2.99 -17.49
N ILE A 52 -16.36 1.70 -17.23
CA ILE A 52 -15.83 0.69 -18.15
C ILE A 52 -16.97 0.20 -19.07
N PRO A 53 -16.78 0.15 -20.40
CA PRO A 53 -17.77 -0.40 -21.31
C PRO A 53 -18.06 -1.88 -21.04
N ASP A 54 -19.33 -2.27 -21.13
CA ASP A 54 -19.80 -3.64 -20.90
C ASP A 54 -19.42 -4.57 -22.08
N ARG A 55 -18.12 -4.89 -22.13
CA ARG A 55 -17.49 -5.78 -23.12
C ARG A 55 -16.45 -6.62 -22.39
N TYR A 56 -16.50 -7.91 -22.62
CA TYR A 56 -15.64 -8.88 -21.94
C TYR A 56 -14.82 -9.67 -22.94
N VAL A 57 -13.53 -9.81 -22.66
CA VAL A 57 -12.65 -10.72 -23.40
C VAL A 57 -11.82 -11.55 -22.42
N LYS A 58 -11.51 -12.77 -22.77
CA LYS A 58 -10.68 -13.67 -21.96
C LYS A 58 -9.23 -13.61 -22.40
N LEU A 59 -8.29 -13.68 -21.44
CA LEU A 59 -6.87 -13.64 -21.75
C LEU A 59 -6.43 -14.83 -22.62
N THR A 60 -7.05 -16.00 -22.42
CA THR A 60 -6.80 -17.21 -23.23
C THR A 60 -7.09 -16.99 -24.72
N ALA A 61 -8.06 -16.13 -25.09
CA ALA A 61 -8.38 -15.82 -26.47
C ALA A 61 -7.23 -15.14 -27.25
N TYR A 62 -6.22 -14.64 -26.53
CA TYR A 62 -5.03 -13.99 -27.12
C TYR A 62 -3.78 -14.86 -27.05
N GLY A 63 -3.95 -16.15 -26.75
CA GLY A 63 -2.87 -17.15 -26.76
C GLY A 63 -2.08 -17.24 -25.43
N ALA A 64 -2.61 -16.71 -24.36
CA ALA A 64 -2.01 -16.90 -23.04
C ALA A 64 -2.21 -18.34 -22.53
N VAL A 65 -1.26 -18.83 -21.75
CA VAL A 65 -1.29 -20.16 -21.13
C VAL A 65 -1.11 -20.03 -19.63
N SER A 66 -2.02 -20.63 -18.85
CA SER A 66 -2.08 -20.51 -17.38
C SER A 66 -1.24 -21.56 -16.64
N ASP A 67 -0.06 -21.89 -17.15
CA ASP A 67 0.82 -22.95 -16.62
C ASP A 67 1.87 -22.45 -15.60
N GLY A 68 1.96 -21.13 -15.39
CA GLY A 68 2.95 -20.50 -14.52
C GLY A 68 4.38 -20.48 -15.07
N ILE A 69 4.59 -20.91 -16.33
CA ILE A 69 5.90 -21.05 -16.98
C ILE A 69 5.96 -20.23 -18.27
N THR A 70 4.92 -20.33 -19.09
CA THR A 70 4.83 -19.63 -20.38
C THR A 70 4.62 -18.14 -20.18
N LEU A 71 5.49 -17.31 -20.77
CA LEU A 71 5.40 -15.86 -20.63
C LEU A 71 4.23 -15.30 -21.44
N CYS A 72 3.26 -14.66 -20.76
CA CYS A 72 2.01 -14.16 -21.34
C CYS A 72 2.02 -12.64 -21.64
N THR A 73 3.17 -11.96 -21.55
CA THR A 73 3.26 -10.49 -21.71
C THR A 73 2.66 -10.01 -23.04
N ASP A 74 2.95 -10.69 -24.14
CA ASP A 74 2.41 -10.33 -25.46
C ASP A 74 0.90 -10.57 -25.55
N ALA A 75 0.37 -11.58 -24.87
CA ALA A 75 -1.06 -11.85 -24.83
C ALA A 75 -1.81 -10.75 -24.07
N PHE A 76 -1.27 -10.30 -22.92
CA PHE A 76 -1.80 -9.12 -22.21
C PHE A 76 -1.80 -7.89 -23.10
N ALA A 77 -0.68 -7.60 -23.77
CA ALA A 77 -0.57 -6.45 -24.65
C ALA A 77 -1.59 -6.49 -25.79
N LYS A 78 -1.74 -7.63 -26.46
CA LYS A 78 -2.72 -7.82 -27.55
C LYS A 78 -4.16 -7.66 -27.06
N ALA A 79 -4.50 -8.23 -25.90
CA ALA A 79 -5.84 -8.12 -25.32
C ALA A 79 -6.19 -6.67 -24.97
N ILE A 80 -5.25 -5.96 -24.30
CA ILE A 80 -5.42 -4.54 -23.94
C ILE A 80 -5.52 -3.67 -25.20
N ASP A 81 -4.71 -3.94 -26.22
CA ASP A 81 -4.75 -3.20 -27.49
C ASP A 81 -6.08 -3.40 -28.24
N ASP A 82 -6.58 -4.63 -28.30
CA ASP A 82 -7.88 -4.93 -28.91
C ASP A 82 -9.02 -4.23 -28.17
N LEU A 83 -9.08 -4.37 -26.84
CA LEU A 83 -10.09 -3.68 -26.04
C LEU A 83 -10.00 -2.16 -26.21
N SER A 84 -8.82 -1.59 -26.19
CA SER A 84 -8.61 -0.15 -26.37
C SER A 84 -9.09 0.35 -27.74
N LYS A 85 -8.79 -0.37 -28.83
CA LYS A 85 -9.27 -0.05 -30.18
C LYS A 85 -10.79 -0.08 -30.28
N ARG A 86 -11.43 -0.91 -29.48
CA ARG A 86 -12.91 -1.08 -29.43
C ARG A 86 -13.56 -0.15 -28.41
N GLY A 87 -12.83 0.80 -27.81
CA GLY A 87 -13.32 1.78 -26.86
C GLY A 87 -13.26 1.37 -25.40
N GLY A 88 -12.70 0.20 -25.07
CA GLY A 88 -12.52 -0.29 -23.70
C GLY A 88 -13.31 -1.57 -23.40
N GLY A 89 -13.23 -2.03 -22.15
CA GLY A 89 -13.91 -3.23 -21.66
C GLY A 89 -13.14 -3.95 -20.55
N HIS A 90 -13.59 -5.15 -20.23
CA HIS A 90 -13.06 -5.99 -19.16
C HIS A 90 -12.18 -7.10 -19.76
N LEU A 91 -10.91 -7.16 -19.34
CA LEU A 91 -10.02 -8.29 -19.61
C LEU A 91 -10.15 -9.29 -18.46
N ILE A 92 -10.78 -10.41 -18.72
CA ILE A 92 -10.95 -11.48 -17.75
C ILE A 92 -9.70 -12.34 -17.70
N ILE A 93 -9.10 -12.42 -16.54
CA ILE A 93 -7.99 -13.32 -16.23
C ILE A 93 -8.62 -14.56 -15.57
N GLU A 94 -8.70 -15.64 -16.35
CA GLU A 94 -9.31 -16.89 -15.88
C GLU A 94 -8.46 -17.57 -14.79
N ASP A 95 -9.02 -18.57 -14.15
CA ASP A 95 -8.33 -19.37 -13.13
C ASP A 95 -7.02 -19.97 -13.67
N GLY A 96 -5.98 -19.99 -12.84
CA GLY A 96 -4.66 -20.53 -13.18
C GLY A 96 -3.51 -19.58 -12.81
N ILE A 97 -2.30 -19.94 -13.17
CA ILE A 97 -1.08 -19.16 -12.89
C ILE A 97 -0.56 -18.55 -14.20
N TRP A 98 -0.55 -17.22 -14.26
CA TRP A 98 -0.19 -16.46 -15.47
C TRP A 98 1.14 -15.76 -15.27
N LEU A 99 2.22 -16.30 -15.85
CA LEU A 99 3.53 -15.66 -15.80
C LEU A 99 3.61 -14.53 -16.81
N THR A 100 3.98 -13.31 -16.35
CA THR A 100 4.07 -12.16 -17.25
C THR A 100 5.22 -11.21 -16.90
N GLY A 101 5.65 -10.40 -17.86
CA GLY A 101 6.40 -9.18 -17.67
C GLY A 101 5.45 -7.99 -17.40
N PRO A 102 5.90 -6.73 -17.63
CA PRO A 102 5.06 -5.55 -17.40
C PRO A 102 3.78 -5.56 -18.24
N VAL A 103 2.69 -5.16 -17.60
CA VAL A 103 1.37 -4.98 -18.19
C VAL A 103 1.05 -3.49 -18.25
N MET A 104 0.88 -2.96 -19.47
CA MET A 104 0.62 -1.54 -19.71
C MET A 104 -0.87 -1.32 -19.93
N LEU A 105 -1.56 -0.68 -18.96
CA LEU A 105 -2.99 -0.39 -19.08
C LEU A 105 -3.23 0.86 -19.93
N LYS A 106 -4.39 0.87 -20.58
CA LYS A 106 -4.94 1.99 -21.35
C LYS A 106 -6.28 2.44 -20.77
N SER A 107 -6.76 3.61 -21.19
CA SER A 107 -8.05 4.13 -20.75
C SER A 107 -9.22 3.19 -21.04
N ASN A 108 -10.24 3.24 -20.19
CA ASN A 108 -11.49 2.48 -20.26
C ASN A 108 -11.30 0.95 -20.13
N ILE A 109 -10.28 0.49 -19.40
CA ILE A 109 -9.98 -0.94 -19.23
C ILE A 109 -10.02 -1.33 -17.78
N ASP A 110 -10.70 -2.43 -17.52
CA ASP A 110 -10.63 -3.20 -16.28
C ASP A 110 -9.87 -4.51 -16.52
N ILE A 111 -8.92 -4.82 -15.64
CA ILE A 111 -8.33 -6.15 -15.54
C ILE A 111 -9.02 -6.86 -14.40
N ASN A 112 -9.86 -7.84 -14.73
CA ASN A 112 -10.65 -8.59 -13.76
C ASN A 112 -10.06 -9.97 -13.52
N LEU A 113 -9.62 -10.23 -12.29
CA LEU A 113 -9.01 -11.49 -11.89
C LEU A 113 -10.06 -12.43 -11.28
N SER A 114 -10.28 -13.58 -11.93
CA SER A 114 -11.08 -14.66 -11.34
C SER A 114 -10.52 -15.08 -9.98
N ARG A 115 -11.34 -15.68 -9.12
CA ARG A 115 -10.97 -16.03 -7.73
C ARG A 115 -9.67 -16.83 -7.61
N ASN A 116 -9.44 -17.78 -8.51
CA ASN A 116 -8.26 -18.64 -8.50
C ASN A 116 -7.19 -18.21 -9.53
N ALA A 117 -7.28 -16.99 -10.06
CA ALA A 117 -6.27 -16.43 -10.93
C ALA A 117 -5.10 -15.89 -10.11
N ILE A 118 -3.89 -16.25 -10.48
CA ILE A 118 -2.64 -15.71 -9.94
C ILE A 118 -1.81 -15.15 -11.11
N VAL A 119 -1.71 -13.83 -11.18
CA VAL A 119 -0.80 -13.17 -12.13
C VAL A 119 0.55 -13.00 -11.44
N LYS A 120 1.54 -13.75 -11.92
CA LYS A 120 2.88 -13.78 -11.34
C LYS A 120 3.86 -13.05 -12.23
N MET A 121 4.59 -12.09 -11.67
CA MET A 121 5.63 -11.39 -12.40
C MET A 121 6.84 -12.28 -12.60
N THR A 122 7.41 -12.26 -13.82
CA THR A 122 8.63 -13.03 -14.10
C THR A 122 9.79 -12.51 -13.23
N PRO A 123 10.60 -13.41 -12.63
CA PRO A 123 11.82 -13.02 -11.95
C PRO A 123 12.93 -12.55 -12.90
N ASP A 124 12.80 -12.80 -14.21
CA ASP A 124 13.74 -12.32 -15.22
C ASP A 124 13.62 -10.79 -15.35
N LYS A 125 14.53 -10.10 -14.71
CA LYS A 125 14.57 -8.63 -14.63
C LYS A 125 14.74 -7.99 -16.02
N SER A 126 15.34 -8.68 -16.98
CA SER A 126 15.51 -8.17 -18.34
C SER A 126 14.18 -7.90 -19.05
N LYS A 127 13.11 -8.63 -18.68
CA LYS A 127 11.77 -8.45 -19.22
C LYS A 127 11.07 -7.19 -18.68
N HIS A 128 11.59 -6.63 -17.60
CA HIS A 128 11.08 -5.38 -17.00
C HIS A 128 11.89 -4.16 -17.44
N LYS A 129 12.95 -4.34 -18.21
CA LYS A 129 13.84 -3.24 -18.62
C LYS A 129 13.09 -2.18 -19.42
N ASN A 130 13.26 -0.92 -19.04
CA ASN A 130 12.70 0.20 -19.76
C ASN A 130 13.51 0.46 -21.04
N THR A 131 12.93 0.15 -22.19
CA THR A 131 13.57 0.34 -23.50
C THR A 131 13.17 1.64 -24.18
N THR A 132 12.13 2.34 -23.67
CA THR A 132 11.54 3.51 -24.34
C THR A 132 12.11 4.85 -23.86
N ASN A 133 12.72 4.89 -22.68
CA ASN A 133 13.25 6.11 -22.12
C ASN A 133 14.63 5.87 -21.47
N LYS A 134 15.66 6.28 -22.14
CA LYS A 134 17.07 6.12 -21.68
C LYS A 134 17.43 6.99 -20.47
N THR A 135 16.63 7.99 -20.14
CA THR A 135 16.91 8.94 -19.06
C THR A 135 16.06 8.70 -17.79
N SER A 136 15.06 7.82 -17.86
CA SER A 136 14.19 7.49 -16.73
C SER A 136 14.60 6.16 -16.10
N LYS A 137 13.86 5.77 -15.05
CA LYS A 137 14.13 4.54 -14.30
C LYS A 137 14.39 3.33 -15.21
N LEU A 138 15.38 2.54 -14.85
CA LEU A 138 15.84 1.37 -15.62
C LEU A 138 14.74 0.31 -15.81
N VAL A 139 13.78 0.24 -14.89
CA VAL A 139 12.76 -0.81 -14.82
C VAL A 139 11.35 -0.21 -14.87
N ILE A 140 10.45 -0.86 -15.61
CA ILE A 140 9.03 -0.52 -15.69
C ILE A 140 8.29 -1.22 -14.54
N PRO A 141 7.32 -0.55 -13.87
CA PRO A 141 6.42 -1.19 -12.92
C PRO A 141 5.66 -2.36 -13.55
N ALA A 142 5.30 -3.35 -12.73
CA ALA A 142 4.67 -4.56 -13.22
C ALA A 142 3.29 -4.31 -13.86
N PHE A 143 2.45 -3.53 -13.18
CA PHE A 143 1.22 -2.97 -13.75
C PHE A 143 1.38 -1.45 -13.81
N TYR A 144 1.33 -0.90 -15.01
CA TYR A 144 1.61 0.51 -15.22
C TYR A 144 0.56 1.17 -16.11
N ALA A 145 0.14 2.36 -15.72
CA ALA A 145 -0.65 3.25 -16.54
C ALA A 145 -0.13 4.68 -16.44
N LYS A 146 -0.21 5.44 -17.51
CA LYS A 146 0.15 6.87 -17.51
C LYS A 146 -0.80 7.65 -18.40
N ASN A 147 -1.27 8.81 -17.87
CA ASN A 147 -2.21 9.69 -18.57
C ASN A 147 -3.47 8.95 -19.05
N ALA A 148 -3.95 7.96 -18.28
CA ALA A 148 -5.13 7.18 -18.59
C ALA A 148 -6.29 7.57 -17.68
N HIS A 149 -7.51 7.23 -18.11
CA HIS A 149 -8.71 7.46 -17.32
C HIS A 149 -9.63 6.23 -17.38
N ASP A 150 -10.51 6.12 -16.40
CA ASP A 150 -11.43 5.00 -16.30
C ASP A 150 -10.69 3.65 -16.39
N ILE A 151 -9.86 3.40 -15.40
CA ILE A 151 -9.02 2.18 -15.32
C ILE A 151 -9.26 1.48 -13.99
N SER A 152 -9.27 0.17 -14.04
CA SER A 152 -9.43 -0.65 -12.83
C SER A 152 -8.64 -1.95 -12.88
N ILE A 153 -8.36 -2.45 -11.67
CA ILE A 153 -7.94 -3.83 -11.44
C ILE A 153 -8.88 -4.38 -10.37
N THR A 154 -9.68 -5.37 -10.73
CA THR A 154 -10.77 -5.87 -9.90
C THR A 154 -10.79 -7.39 -9.80
N GLY A 155 -11.67 -7.93 -8.96
CA GLY A 155 -11.89 -9.37 -8.82
C GLY A 155 -11.25 -9.94 -7.56
N LEU A 156 -11.24 -11.27 -7.43
CA LEU A 156 -10.87 -11.98 -6.21
C LEU A 156 -9.53 -12.72 -6.33
N GLY A 157 -8.84 -12.56 -7.45
CA GLY A 157 -7.55 -13.20 -7.71
C GLY A 157 -6.37 -12.44 -7.09
N ALA A 158 -5.16 -12.88 -7.41
CA ALA A 158 -3.94 -12.36 -6.83
C ALA A 158 -2.92 -11.88 -7.88
N ILE A 159 -2.19 -10.83 -7.54
CA ILE A 159 -1.01 -10.36 -8.27
C ILE A 159 0.21 -10.55 -7.37
N ASP A 160 1.19 -11.34 -7.84
CA ASP A 160 2.45 -11.61 -7.13
C ASP A 160 3.63 -10.98 -7.86
N GLY A 161 4.33 -10.09 -7.18
CA GLY A 161 5.44 -9.33 -7.74
C GLY A 161 6.78 -10.06 -7.81
N SER A 162 6.87 -11.33 -7.35
CA SER A 162 8.14 -12.07 -7.27
C SER A 162 9.27 -11.30 -6.57
N GLY A 163 8.92 -10.46 -5.59
CA GLY A 163 9.81 -9.47 -4.98
C GLY A 163 11.04 -10.04 -4.27
N ALA A 164 11.03 -11.33 -3.90
CA ALA A 164 12.18 -11.99 -3.31
C ALA A 164 13.43 -11.97 -4.22
N TYR A 165 13.23 -11.89 -5.53
CA TYR A 165 14.32 -11.77 -6.52
C TYR A 165 14.87 -10.35 -6.67
N TRP A 166 14.25 -9.38 -6.00
CA TRP A 166 14.55 -7.95 -6.15
C TRP A 166 15.04 -7.30 -4.86
N ARG A 167 14.48 -7.76 -3.72
CA ARG A 167 14.66 -7.05 -2.44
C ARG A 167 15.94 -7.44 -1.72
N PRO A 168 16.77 -6.48 -1.30
CA PRO A 168 17.83 -6.75 -0.35
C PRO A 168 17.23 -7.13 1.01
N VAL A 169 17.94 -7.96 1.77
CA VAL A 169 17.53 -8.41 3.11
C VAL A 169 18.55 -7.93 4.12
N LYS A 170 18.10 -7.16 5.11
CA LYS A 170 18.95 -6.75 6.25
C LYS A 170 19.07 -7.89 7.26
N ARG A 171 20.29 -8.18 7.70
CA ARG A 171 20.59 -9.19 8.72
C ARG A 171 19.78 -8.99 10.00
N SER A 172 19.56 -7.73 10.41
CA SER A 172 18.80 -7.37 11.62
C SER A 172 17.30 -7.65 11.54
N LYS A 173 16.78 -7.93 10.33
CA LYS A 173 15.35 -8.19 10.09
C LYS A 173 15.03 -9.67 9.88
N VAL A 174 15.97 -10.57 10.12
CA VAL A 174 15.77 -12.02 9.93
C VAL A 174 16.47 -12.82 11.02
N SER A 175 15.95 -14.00 11.30
CA SER A 175 16.59 -14.96 12.18
C SER A 175 17.90 -15.50 11.60
N SER A 176 18.73 -16.12 12.44
CA SER A 176 19.97 -16.75 11.97
C SER A 176 19.70 -17.87 10.97
N SER A 177 18.59 -18.60 11.11
CA SER A 177 18.20 -19.64 10.17
C SER A 177 17.80 -19.07 8.82
N GLU A 178 16.96 -18.04 8.79
CA GLU A 178 16.55 -17.35 7.54
C GLU A 178 17.75 -16.71 6.84
N TRP A 179 18.65 -16.06 7.60
CA TRP A 179 19.85 -15.49 7.03
C TRP A 179 20.71 -16.55 6.31
N LYS A 180 20.87 -17.72 6.94
CA LYS A 180 21.59 -18.84 6.33
C LYS A 180 20.90 -19.32 5.05
N GLN A 181 19.57 -19.37 5.02
CA GLN A 181 18.81 -19.70 3.82
C GLN A 181 19.08 -18.69 2.69
N TYR A 182 18.96 -17.39 2.96
CA TYR A 182 19.26 -16.36 1.96
C TYR A 182 20.67 -16.47 1.39
N THR A 183 21.68 -16.61 2.27
CA THR A 183 23.08 -16.71 1.82
C THR A 183 23.41 -17.97 1.05
N GLN A 184 22.64 -19.05 1.24
CA GLN A 184 22.75 -20.29 0.47
C GLN A 184 22.08 -20.23 -0.92
N MET A 185 21.18 -19.27 -1.16
CA MET A 185 20.55 -19.07 -2.47
C MET A 185 21.51 -18.48 -3.53
N GLY A 186 22.71 -18.11 -3.15
CA GLY A 186 23.60 -17.29 -3.97
C GLY A 186 23.46 -15.80 -3.64
N GLY A 187 23.67 -14.92 -4.61
CA GLY A 187 23.66 -13.47 -4.38
C GLY A 187 24.95 -12.97 -3.75
N ILE A 188 24.93 -11.76 -3.21
CA ILE A 188 26.11 -11.09 -2.62
C ILE A 188 25.76 -10.55 -1.23
N ILE A 189 26.68 -10.70 -0.30
CA ILE A 189 26.62 -10.08 1.02
C ILE A 189 27.40 -8.76 0.98
N SER A 190 26.86 -7.68 1.57
CA SER A 190 27.54 -6.40 1.72
C SER A 190 28.91 -6.56 2.41
N ALA A 191 29.84 -5.66 2.16
CA ALA A 191 31.16 -5.67 2.79
C ALA A 191 31.10 -5.65 4.34
N LYS A 192 30.04 -5.06 4.92
CA LYS A 192 29.79 -5.06 6.36
C LYS A 192 29.16 -6.35 6.89
N GLY A 193 28.77 -7.28 6.02
CA GLY A 193 28.10 -8.52 6.41
C GLY A 193 26.65 -8.38 6.89
N ASP A 194 26.04 -7.22 6.72
CA ASP A 194 24.74 -6.85 7.30
C ASP A 194 23.57 -6.84 6.32
N ILE A 195 23.86 -6.92 5.00
CA ILE A 195 22.85 -6.94 3.95
C ILE A 195 23.16 -8.05 2.94
N TRP A 196 22.15 -8.86 2.62
CA TRP A 196 22.18 -9.78 1.49
C TRP A 196 21.46 -9.16 0.30
N TYR A 197 22.05 -9.22 -0.87
CA TYR A 197 21.48 -8.76 -2.14
C TYR A 197 21.18 -9.94 -3.07
N PRO A 198 19.97 -10.03 -3.66
CA PRO A 198 19.64 -11.03 -4.68
C PRO A 198 20.29 -10.65 -6.03
N TYR A 199 21.60 -10.55 -6.03
CA TYR A 199 22.40 -10.11 -7.17
C TYR A 199 22.92 -11.30 -7.97
N ASN A 200 22.75 -11.28 -9.30
CA ASN A 200 23.14 -12.34 -10.23
C ASN A 200 22.68 -13.74 -9.82
N LEU A 201 21.43 -13.85 -9.33
CA LEU A 201 20.82 -15.16 -9.09
C LEU A 201 20.61 -15.90 -10.41
N LYS A 202 20.72 -17.25 -10.39
CA LYS A 202 20.64 -18.11 -11.57
C LYS A 202 19.43 -17.81 -12.48
N ASN A 203 18.26 -17.54 -11.88
CA ASN A 203 17.00 -17.31 -12.60
C ASN A 203 16.59 -15.82 -12.65
N ALA A 204 17.44 -14.93 -12.14
CA ALA A 204 17.18 -13.50 -12.08
C ALA A 204 18.51 -12.72 -12.22
N PRO A 205 19.12 -12.73 -13.41
CA PRO A 205 20.35 -11.99 -13.66
C PRO A 205 20.14 -10.49 -13.41
N SER A 206 21.15 -9.84 -12.90
CA SER A 206 21.12 -8.41 -12.57
C SER A 206 21.24 -7.55 -13.83
N LEU A 207 20.72 -6.33 -13.74
CA LEU A 207 20.70 -5.34 -14.82
C LEU A 207 21.81 -4.29 -14.69
N THR A 208 22.47 -4.23 -13.54
CA THR A 208 23.49 -3.24 -13.18
C THR A 208 24.79 -3.90 -12.78
N ASP A 209 25.85 -3.11 -12.65
CA ASP A 209 27.19 -3.58 -12.33
C ASP A 209 27.45 -3.71 -10.83
N SER A 210 26.54 -3.20 -9.99
CA SER A 210 26.66 -3.30 -8.53
C SER A 210 25.37 -3.74 -7.84
N PRO A 211 25.46 -4.49 -6.72
CA PRO A 211 24.30 -4.91 -5.94
C PRO A 211 23.53 -3.72 -5.33
N GLU A 212 24.20 -2.63 -4.99
CA GLU A 212 23.58 -1.42 -4.45
C GLU A 212 22.75 -0.68 -5.52
N GLU A 213 23.29 -0.53 -6.74
CA GLU A 213 22.54 0.02 -7.87
C GLU A 213 21.35 -0.85 -8.22
N GLU A 214 21.55 -2.18 -8.28
CA GLU A 214 20.49 -3.13 -8.53
C GLU A 214 19.34 -2.98 -7.52
N ALA A 215 19.65 -2.85 -6.23
CA ALA A 215 18.66 -2.63 -5.19
C ALA A 215 17.84 -1.35 -5.39
N ASN A 216 18.37 -0.36 -6.08
CA ASN A 216 17.69 0.91 -6.39
C ASN A 216 16.86 0.86 -7.69
N THR A 217 17.01 -0.18 -8.53
CA THR A 217 16.21 -0.35 -9.75
C THR A 217 14.82 -0.90 -9.49
N ARG A 218 14.52 -1.38 -8.28
CA ARG A 218 13.24 -1.99 -7.91
C ARG A 218 12.06 -1.12 -8.31
N ALA A 219 11.13 -1.69 -9.07
CA ALA A 219 9.90 -1.03 -9.44
C ALA A 219 8.76 -1.33 -8.44
N ASP A 220 7.77 -0.46 -8.40
CA ASP A 220 6.51 -0.72 -7.72
C ASP A 220 5.75 -1.83 -8.45
N LEU A 221 4.90 -2.58 -7.75
CA LEU A 221 4.10 -3.63 -8.40
C LEU A 221 2.99 -3.01 -9.25
N ILE A 222 2.21 -2.10 -8.67
CA ILE A 222 1.19 -1.34 -9.40
C ILE A 222 1.54 0.14 -9.28
N ARG A 223 1.74 0.80 -10.41
CA ARG A 223 2.00 2.24 -10.44
C ARG A 223 1.20 2.91 -11.55
N PHE A 224 0.28 3.79 -11.18
CA PHE A 224 -0.49 4.59 -12.10
C PHE A 224 -0.10 6.06 -11.95
N GLU A 225 0.22 6.73 -13.05
CA GLU A 225 0.69 8.12 -13.06
C GLU A 225 -0.22 9.03 -13.87
N HIS A 226 -0.63 10.16 -13.29
CA HIS A 226 -1.50 11.15 -13.94
C HIS A 226 -2.80 10.53 -14.51
N CYS A 227 -3.41 9.62 -13.74
CA CYS A 227 -4.63 8.93 -14.14
C CYS A 227 -5.85 9.50 -13.41
N GLU A 228 -7.03 9.35 -14.02
CA GLU A 228 -8.31 9.77 -13.43
C GLU A 228 -9.30 8.62 -13.36
N ARG A 229 -10.10 8.58 -12.29
CA ARG A 229 -11.10 7.54 -12.02
C ARG A 229 -10.46 6.16 -12.05
N VAL A 230 -9.72 5.90 -10.99
CA VAL A 230 -8.93 4.69 -10.78
C VAL A 230 -9.60 3.83 -9.70
N LEU A 231 -9.75 2.54 -9.95
CA LEU A 231 -10.32 1.60 -9.00
C LEU A 231 -9.42 0.37 -8.81
N PHE A 232 -9.10 0.06 -7.57
CA PHE A 232 -8.57 -1.23 -7.13
C PHE A 232 -9.61 -1.86 -6.22
N GLN A 233 -10.09 -3.07 -6.56
CA GLN A 233 -11.19 -3.66 -5.81
C GLN A 233 -11.04 -5.15 -5.59
N ASP A 234 -11.10 -5.57 -4.32
CA ASP A 234 -11.16 -6.95 -3.82
C ASP A 234 -9.96 -7.85 -4.15
N ILE A 235 -9.00 -7.36 -4.92
CA ILE A 235 -7.79 -8.10 -5.33
C ILE A 235 -6.84 -8.34 -4.16
N THR A 236 -6.05 -9.42 -4.26
CA THR A 236 -4.86 -9.61 -3.44
C THR A 236 -3.62 -9.14 -4.18
N VAL A 237 -2.82 -8.26 -3.57
CA VAL A 237 -1.57 -7.75 -4.11
C VAL A 237 -0.45 -8.16 -3.17
N GLN A 238 0.53 -8.92 -3.67
CA GLN A 238 1.53 -9.48 -2.78
C GLN A 238 2.96 -9.46 -3.32
N ASN A 239 3.91 -9.54 -2.36
CA ASN A 239 5.30 -9.81 -2.66
C ASN A 239 5.92 -8.87 -3.70
N SER A 240 5.63 -7.57 -3.58
CA SER A 240 6.16 -6.53 -4.47
C SER A 240 7.69 -6.39 -4.35
N PRO A 241 8.39 -6.04 -5.43
CA PRO A 241 9.78 -5.59 -5.35
C PRO A 241 9.97 -4.33 -4.50
N ARG A 242 8.99 -3.42 -4.50
CA ARG A 242 8.99 -2.15 -3.76
C ARG A 242 7.57 -1.87 -3.24
N PHE A 243 6.92 -0.77 -3.55
CA PHE A 243 5.54 -0.46 -3.16
C PHE A 243 4.53 -1.34 -3.89
N HIS A 244 3.41 -1.69 -3.22
CA HIS A 244 2.42 -2.58 -3.83
C HIS A 244 1.41 -1.80 -4.68
N VAL A 245 0.64 -0.89 -4.10
CA VAL A 245 -0.36 -0.06 -4.78
C VAL A 245 0.06 1.40 -4.68
N HIS A 246 0.50 1.99 -5.79
CA HIS A 246 1.11 3.31 -5.80
C HIS A 246 0.57 4.21 -6.93
N PRO A 247 -0.64 4.75 -6.82
CA PRO A 247 -1.08 5.84 -7.69
C PRO A 247 -0.32 7.13 -7.36
N CYS A 248 0.09 7.83 -8.43
CA CYS A 248 0.86 9.08 -8.35
C CYS A 248 0.20 10.14 -9.22
N TYR A 249 0.01 11.34 -8.67
CA TYR A 249 -0.60 12.45 -9.43
C TYR A 249 -1.99 12.11 -9.98
N CYS A 250 -2.69 11.19 -9.33
CA CYS A 250 -3.97 10.69 -9.77
C CYS A 250 -5.12 11.43 -9.10
N LYS A 251 -6.28 11.40 -9.77
CA LYS A 251 -7.52 11.97 -9.25
C LYS A 251 -8.62 10.94 -9.29
N ASP A 252 -9.52 10.99 -8.29
CA ASP A 252 -10.57 10.00 -8.15
C ASP A 252 -10.04 8.57 -8.02
N VAL A 253 -9.37 8.30 -6.92
CA VAL A 253 -8.78 6.98 -6.63
C VAL A 253 -9.60 6.27 -5.56
N SER A 254 -10.05 5.06 -5.87
CA SER A 254 -10.75 4.19 -4.92
C SER A 254 -9.97 2.89 -4.72
N VAL A 255 -9.65 2.57 -3.45
CA VAL A 255 -9.01 1.31 -3.04
C VAL A 255 -9.96 0.63 -2.06
N LEU A 256 -10.67 -0.39 -2.53
CA LEU A 256 -11.80 -1.01 -1.84
C LEU A 256 -11.54 -2.49 -1.62
N GLY A 257 -11.55 -2.95 -0.37
CA GLY A 257 -11.44 -4.38 -0.03
C GLY A 257 -10.12 -5.04 -0.45
N VAL A 258 -9.09 -4.28 -0.78
CA VAL A 258 -7.81 -4.81 -1.24
C VAL A 258 -7.06 -5.49 -0.11
N THR A 259 -6.52 -6.68 -0.39
CA THR A 259 -5.61 -7.37 0.52
C THR A 259 -4.17 -7.19 0.06
N VAL A 260 -3.30 -6.66 0.92
CA VAL A 260 -1.86 -6.57 0.64
C VAL A 260 -1.11 -7.52 1.55
N ARG A 261 -0.16 -8.28 0.99
CA ARG A 261 0.73 -9.19 1.73
C ARG A 261 2.18 -8.99 1.32
N CYS A 262 3.02 -8.70 2.29
CA CYS A 262 4.45 -8.57 2.06
C CYS A 262 5.23 -9.12 3.26
N PRO A 263 6.37 -9.82 3.05
CA PRO A 263 7.20 -10.23 4.16
C PRO A 263 7.62 -9.02 5.00
N TRP A 264 7.56 -9.16 6.33
CA TRP A 264 7.88 -8.08 7.27
C TRP A 264 9.33 -7.54 7.15
N ASN A 265 10.23 -8.34 6.58
CA ASN A 265 11.62 -7.95 6.31
C ASN A 265 11.81 -7.21 4.97
N ALA A 266 10.74 -6.98 4.21
CA ALA A 266 10.82 -6.34 2.89
C ALA A 266 11.15 -4.85 3.01
N GLN A 267 12.26 -4.44 2.44
CA GLN A 267 12.66 -3.03 2.37
C GLN A 267 11.77 -2.27 1.38
N ASN A 268 11.16 -1.17 1.79
CA ASN A 268 10.20 -0.39 0.99
C ASN A 268 9.03 -1.25 0.48
N GLY A 269 8.58 -2.17 1.32
CA GLY A 269 7.41 -3.00 1.06
C GLY A 269 6.12 -2.32 1.49
N ASP A 270 5.98 -1.03 1.21
CA ASP A 270 4.81 -0.21 1.52
C ASP A 270 3.57 -0.81 0.83
N ALA A 271 2.42 -0.79 1.51
CA ALA A 271 1.22 -1.43 0.98
C ALA A 271 0.44 -0.51 0.03
N ILE A 272 -0.05 0.61 0.53
CA ILE A 272 -0.83 1.56 -0.25
C ILE A 272 -0.22 2.95 -0.06
N ASP A 273 0.37 3.47 -1.13
CA ASP A 273 0.93 4.82 -1.19
C ASP A 273 0.11 5.71 -2.12
N LEU A 274 -0.38 6.82 -1.61
CA LEU A 274 -0.95 7.86 -2.45
C LEU A 274 0.05 9.02 -2.54
N SER A 275 0.57 9.29 -3.75
CA SER A 275 1.51 10.40 -3.97
C SER A 275 0.88 11.50 -4.80
N ASN A 276 0.72 12.72 -4.23
CA ASN A 276 0.12 13.89 -4.91
C ASN A 276 -1.27 13.56 -5.52
N CYS A 277 -2.03 12.68 -4.88
CA CYS A 277 -3.35 12.27 -5.34
C CYS A 277 -4.43 13.19 -4.77
N ASN A 278 -5.56 13.26 -5.47
CA ASN A 278 -6.68 14.11 -5.07
C ASN A 278 -7.99 13.33 -5.14
N ARG A 279 -8.83 13.50 -4.11
CA ARG A 279 -10.15 12.89 -3.99
C ARG A 279 -10.06 11.36 -4.00
N CYS A 280 -9.65 10.81 -2.84
CA CYS A 280 -9.35 9.39 -2.71
C CYS A 280 -10.17 8.74 -1.57
N LEU A 281 -10.46 7.44 -1.74
CA LEU A 281 -11.05 6.59 -0.73
C LEU A 281 -10.23 5.32 -0.56
N ILE A 282 -9.85 4.99 0.68
CA ILE A 282 -9.25 3.70 1.03
C ILE A 282 -10.11 3.09 2.13
N THR A 283 -10.77 1.97 1.83
CA THR A 283 -11.68 1.34 2.79
C THR A 283 -11.75 -0.18 2.67
N GLU A 284 -12.08 -0.84 3.79
CA GLU A 284 -12.22 -2.30 3.93
C GLU A 284 -10.96 -3.10 3.53
N CYS A 285 -9.80 -2.47 3.51
CA CYS A 285 -8.53 -3.11 3.15
C CYS A 285 -7.94 -3.90 4.32
N THR A 286 -7.26 -5.01 3.99
CA THR A 286 -6.46 -5.81 4.93
C THR A 286 -5.00 -5.78 4.51
N ILE A 287 -4.12 -5.29 5.38
CA ILE A 287 -2.74 -4.94 5.04
C ILE A 287 -1.77 -5.65 5.98
N ASP A 288 -0.83 -6.37 5.41
CA ASP A 288 0.35 -6.93 6.06
C ASP A 288 1.58 -6.50 5.24
N ALA A 289 2.34 -5.51 5.73
CA ALA A 289 3.37 -4.82 4.99
C ALA A 289 4.76 -4.94 5.63
N GLY A 290 5.79 -4.84 4.81
CA GLY A 290 7.19 -4.82 5.29
C GLY A 290 7.75 -3.43 5.58
N ASP A 291 6.99 -2.39 5.18
CA ASP A 291 7.27 -0.98 5.43
C ASP A 291 5.95 -0.26 5.80
N ASP A 292 5.65 0.94 5.33
CA ASP A 292 4.44 1.68 5.71
C ASP A 292 3.15 0.98 5.24
N GLY A 293 2.08 0.99 6.05
CA GLY A 293 0.78 0.39 5.74
C GLY A 293 -0.01 1.25 4.75
N ILE A 294 -0.65 2.30 5.23
CA ILE A 294 -1.32 3.30 4.39
C ILE A 294 -0.52 4.61 4.50
N CYS A 295 0.01 5.08 3.38
CA CYS A 295 0.93 6.20 3.38
C CYS A 295 0.53 7.29 2.38
N LEU A 296 0.52 8.54 2.84
CA LEU A 296 0.29 9.73 2.00
C LEU A 296 1.61 10.48 1.79
N LYS A 297 1.93 10.76 0.54
CA LYS A 297 3.15 11.45 0.11
C LYS A 297 2.80 12.57 -0.86
N SER A 298 3.64 13.60 -0.96
CA SER A 298 3.46 14.69 -1.93
C SER A 298 4.77 15.17 -2.55
N GLY A 299 5.71 14.24 -2.72
CA GLY A 299 7.00 14.50 -3.35
C GLY A 299 7.96 15.33 -2.52
N SER A 300 9.19 15.45 -3.01
CA SER A 300 10.28 16.16 -2.34
C SER A 300 10.67 17.43 -3.08
N GLY A 301 11.00 18.48 -2.34
CA GLY A 301 11.56 19.72 -2.82
C GLY A 301 10.69 20.42 -3.86
N LYS A 302 11.30 21.16 -4.76
CA LYS A 302 10.61 21.95 -5.78
C LYS A 302 9.65 21.14 -6.65
N ASN A 303 10.00 19.90 -6.98
CA ASN A 303 9.14 19.03 -7.79
C ASN A 303 7.87 18.60 -7.03
N GLY A 304 7.98 18.35 -5.72
CA GLY A 304 6.82 18.09 -4.86
C GLY A 304 5.87 19.27 -4.82
N VAL A 305 6.40 20.49 -4.62
CA VAL A 305 5.61 21.73 -4.62
C VAL A 305 4.89 21.94 -5.96
N LEU A 306 5.58 21.76 -7.08
CA LEU A 306 4.99 21.92 -8.41
C LEU A 306 3.90 20.88 -8.71
N ALA A 307 4.03 19.68 -8.18
CA ALA A 307 3.04 18.62 -8.34
C ALA A 307 1.78 18.86 -7.49
N GLY A 308 1.87 19.69 -6.47
CA GLY A 308 0.77 20.04 -5.59
C GLY A 308 0.49 19.01 -4.49
N PRO A 309 -0.53 19.24 -3.67
CA PRO A 309 -0.79 18.44 -2.48
C PRO A 309 -1.38 17.06 -2.77
N CYS A 310 -1.17 16.15 -1.80
CA CYS A 310 -2.00 14.96 -1.64
C CYS A 310 -3.20 15.34 -0.76
N LYS A 311 -4.44 15.33 -1.29
CA LYS A 311 -5.57 15.94 -0.59
C LYS A 311 -6.94 15.31 -0.86
N ASP A 312 -7.91 15.73 -0.02
CA ASP A 312 -9.30 15.30 -0.09
C ASP A 312 -9.43 13.77 0.02
N ILE A 313 -8.95 13.21 1.15
CA ILE A 313 -8.75 11.76 1.32
C ILE A 313 -9.55 11.24 2.50
N LEU A 314 -10.28 10.15 2.29
CA LEU A 314 -10.94 9.38 3.33
C LEU A 314 -10.26 8.01 3.47
N VAL A 315 -9.84 7.66 4.71
CA VAL A 315 -9.28 6.36 5.07
C VAL A 315 -10.12 5.79 6.22
N GLU A 316 -10.93 4.78 5.93
CA GLU A 316 -11.91 4.28 6.88
C GLU A 316 -12.04 2.75 6.83
N ASP A 317 -12.31 2.12 7.98
CA ASP A 317 -12.60 0.68 8.13
C ASP A 317 -11.50 -0.27 7.62
N ASN A 318 -10.23 0.14 7.70
CA ASN A 318 -9.10 -0.71 7.31
C ASN A 318 -8.48 -1.43 8.51
N THR A 319 -7.83 -2.56 8.24
CA THR A 319 -7.03 -3.31 9.20
C THR A 319 -5.59 -3.44 8.71
N VAL A 320 -4.64 -2.94 9.48
CA VAL A 320 -3.20 -3.07 9.19
C VAL A 320 -2.58 -4.02 10.21
N ILE A 321 -2.00 -5.10 9.70
CA ILE A 321 -1.33 -6.16 10.46
C ILE A 321 0.14 -6.09 10.07
N HIS A 322 1.02 -5.71 10.96
CA HIS A 322 2.43 -5.39 10.70
C HIS A 322 2.61 -4.29 9.61
N ALA A 323 3.38 -3.33 9.97
CA ALA A 323 3.88 -2.26 9.08
C ALA A 323 4.86 -1.40 9.89
N HIS A 324 5.66 -0.55 9.26
CA HIS A 324 6.42 0.48 9.97
C HIS A 324 5.50 1.58 10.55
N GLY A 325 4.34 1.80 9.96
CA GLY A 325 3.29 2.65 10.50
C GLY A 325 1.92 2.21 9.98
N GLY A 326 0.91 2.21 10.84
CA GLY A 326 -0.46 1.87 10.45
C GLY A 326 -1.02 2.87 9.45
N PHE A 327 -1.05 4.13 9.82
CA PHE A 327 -1.31 5.28 8.94
C PHE A 327 -0.13 6.25 9.00
N VAL A 328 0.36 6.67 7.84
CA VAL A 328 1.61 7.43 7.71
C VAL A 328 1.41 8.65 6.80
N ILE A 329 1.99 9.77 7.18
CA ILE A 329 2.20 10.92 6.30
C ILE A 329 3.71 11.14 6.16
N GLY A 330 4.19 11.13 4.91
CA GLY A 330 5.60 11.39 4.59
C GLY A 330 6.40 10.11 4.26
N SER A 331 7.73 10.26 4.22
CA SER A 331 8.57 11.42 4.50
C SER A 331 8.56 12.51 3.42
N ASP A 332 8.21 12.22 2.18
CA ASP A 332 8.17 13.18 1.07
C ASP A 332 6.84 13.95 1.11
N ALA A 333 6.85 15.19 1.62
CA ALA A 333 5.67 15.99 1.93
C ALA A 333 5.71 17.42 1.37
N SER A 334 6.63 17.73 0.44
CA SER A 334 6.84 19.12 -0.02
C SER A 334 5.66 19.74 -0.76
N GLY A 335 4.84 18.94 -1.43
CA GLY A 335 3.60 19.42 -2.06
C GLY A 335 2.47 19.69 -1.07
N GLY A 336 2.63 19.26 0.19
CA GLY A 336 1.61 19.33 1.24
C GLY A 336 0.69 18.12 1.29
N VAL A 337 0.08 17.88 2.47
CA VAL A 337 -0.98 16.89 2.68
C VAL A 337 -2.13 17.57 3.40
N GLN A 338 -3.32 17.55 2.83
CA GLN A 338 -4.43 18.40 3.30
C GLN A 338 -5.78 17.72 3.19
N ASN A 339 -6.73 18.12 4.05
CA ASN A 339 -8.10 17.65 4.01
C ASN A 339 -8.18 16.12 4.08
N VAL A 340 -7.71 15.53 5.16
CA VAL A 340 -7.67 14.08 5.35
C VAL A 340 -8.52 13.68 6.54
N VAL A 341 -9.37 12.70 6.35
CA VAL A 341 -10.14 12.06 7.43
C VAL A 341 -9.71 10.60 7.53
N VAL A 342 -9.28 10.20 8.73
CA VAL A 342 -8.86 8.82 9.05
C VAL A 342 -9.68 8.34 10.23
N ARG A 343 -10.54 7.34 10.04
CA ARG A 343 -11.36 6.87 11.15
C ARG A 343 -11.70 5.38 11.09
N ASN A 344 -12.09 4.81 12.22
CA ASN A 344 -12.54 3.42 12.31
C ASN A 344 -11.50 2.39 11.85
N ASN A 345 -10.20 2.70 11.94
CA ASN A 345 -9.14 1.79 11.52
C ASN A 345 -8.55 1.00 12.70
N ARG A 346 -7.97 -0.16 12.42
CA ARG A 346 -7.29 -1.03 13.37
C ARG A 346 -5.85 -1.25 12.95
N PHE A 347 -4.93 -1.06 13.90
CA PHE A 347 -3.51 -1.30 13.70
C PHE A 347 -3.03 -2.33 14.72
N MET A 348 -2.45 -3.45 14.26
CA MET A 348 -2.10 -4.60 15.09
C MET A 348 -0.68 -5.03 14.80
N GLY A 349 0.24 -4.90 15.77
CA GLY A 349 1.65 -5.30 15.60
C GLY A 349 2.49 -4.40 14.69
N THR A 350 2.07 -3.18 14.42
CA THR A 350 2.86 -2.20 13.66
C THR A 350 3.99 -1.61 14.52
N ASP A 351 5.07 -1.12 13.91
CA ASP A 351 6.13 -0.45 14.68
C ASP A 351 5.58 0.86 15.29
N THR A 352 4.81 1.64 14.52
CA THR A 352 4.10 2.82 15.01
C THR A 352 2.61 2.78 14.58
N GLY A 353 1.75 3.40 15.36
CA GLY A 353 0.32 3.51 15.01
C GLY A 353 0.07 4.61 13.99
N LEU A 354 0.02 5.86 14.46
CA LEU A 354 -0.10 7.08 13.65
C LEU A 354 1.27 7.73 13.51
N ARG A 355 1.73 7.92 12.27
CA ARG A 355 3.10 8.36 12.01
C ARG A 355 3.15 9.57 11.07
N PHE A 356 3.60 10.70 11.58
CA PHE A 356 3.88 11.92 10.83
C PHE A 356 5.39 12.11 10.79
N LYS A 357 6.01 11.96 9.62
CA LYS A 357 7.47 11.99 9.47
C LYS A 357 7.90 12.79 8.26
N THR A 358 8.81 13.74 8.45
CA THR A 358 9.47 14.45 7.35
C THR A 358 10.73 15.15 7.87
N SER A 359 11.41 15.91 7.04
CA SER A 359 12.57 16.72 7.40
C SER A 359 12.72 17.90 6.46
N TYR A 360 13.61 18.84 6.76
CA TYR A 360 14.05 19.83 5.79
C TYR A 360 14.44 19.17 4.46
N GLY A 361 14.25 19.86 3.35
CA GLY A 361 14.51 19.40 2.00
C GLY A 361 13.38 18.58 1.37
N ARG A 362 12.45 18.08 2.20
CA ARG A 362 11.27 17.30 1.75
C ARG A 362 10.01 17.57 2.56
N GLY A 363 10.07 18.52 3.47
CA GLY A 363 8.93 18.99 4.26
C GLY A 363 7.98 19.86 3.44
N GLY A 364 6.83 20.13 4.03
CA GLY A 364 5.76 20.97 3.55
C GLY A 364 4.61 20.95 4.53
N ALA A 365 3.53 21.69 4.24
CA ALA A 365 2.39 21.80 5.12
C ALA A 365 1.56 20.51 5.16
N THR A 366 1.40 19.94 6.34
CA THR A 366 0.45 18.87 6.64
C THR A 366 -0.61 19.45 7.56
N ALA A 367 -1.81 19.69 7.03
CA ALA A 367 -2.83 20.46 7.72
C ALA A 367 -4.26 19.99 7.42
N ASN A 368 -5.20 20.36 8.29
CA ASN A 368 -6.61 19.99 8.18
C ASN A 368 -6.80 18.47 8.19
N ILE A 369 -6.22 17.80 9.18
CA ILE A 369 -6.19 16.34 9.34
C ILE A 369 -7.06 15.96 10.55
N TYR A 370 -8.02 15.08 10.32
CA TYR A 370 -8.93 14.60 11.37
C TYR A 370 -8.83 13.09 11.52
N ILE A 371 -8.43 12.65 12.70
CA ILE A 371 -8.23 11.22 13.02
C ILE A 371 -9.10 10.85 14.21
N SER A 372 -9.93 9.82 14.06
CA SER A 372 -10.80 9.40 15.15
C SER A 372 -11.12 7.90 15.15
N ASN A 373 -11.44 7.39 16.35
CA ASN A 373 -11.84 6.00 16.54
C ASN A 373 -10.82 5.00 15.98
N ILE A 374 -9.58 5.10 16.44
CA ILE A 374 -8.48 4.21 16.06
C ILE A 374 -8.21 3.22 17.19
N VAL A 375 -8.21 1.94 16.86
CA VAL A 375 -7.86 0.86 17.79
C VAL A 375 -6.49 0.30 17.44
N MET A 376 -5.60 0.24 18.43
CA MET A 376 -4.23 -0.24 18.28
C MET A 376 -3.92 -1.32 19.30
N THR A 377 -3.23 -2.39 18.88
CA THR A 377 -2.68 -3.43 19.77
C THR A 377 -1.26 -3.77 19.38
N ASP A 378 -0.43 -4.08 20.37
CA ASP A 378 0.93 -4.59 20.17
C ASP A 378 1.82 -3.68 19.31
N ILE A 379 1.71 -2.38 19.52
CA ILE A 379 2.53 -1.38 18.83
C ILE A 379 3.95 -1.44 19.39
N ARG A 380 4.94 -1.68 18.55
CA ARG A 380 6.32 -1.93 19.00
C ARG A 380 7.01 -0.72 19.58
N ASP A 381 6.79 0.45 19.00
CA ASP A 381 7.46 1.70 19.42
C ASP A 381 6.44 2.75 19.90
N GLN A 382 5.87 3.58 19.02
CA GLN A 382 5.02 4.68 19.43
C GLN A 382 3.57 4.51 18.95
N ALA A 383 2.59 4.83 19.80
CA ALA A 383 1.20 4.89 19.35
C ALA A 383 0.98 6.07 18.40
N ILE A 384 1.53 7.25 18.73
CA ILE A 384 1.42 8.46 17.92
C ILE A 384 2.81 9.11 17.84
N VAL A 385 3.29 9.43 16.64
CA VAL A 385 4.59 10.08 16.45
C VAL A 385 4.54 11.22 15.44
N PHE A 386 5.13 12.36 15.84
CA PHE A 386 5.45 13.50 15.00
C PHE A 386 6.96 13.68 14.96
N GLU A 387 7.58 13.51 13.81
CA GLU A 387 9.02 13.61 13.64
C GLU A 387 9.38 14.52 12.45
N ALA A 388 9.78 15.76 12.76
CA ALA A 388 10.16 16.78 11.79
C ALA A 388 11.66 16.78 11.43
N SER A 389 12.43 15.83 11.99
CA SER A 389 13.87 15.63 11.75
C SER A 389 14.19 14.20 11.26
N TYR A 390 13.23 13.58 10.58
CA TYR A 390 13.33 12.20 10.14
C TYR A 390 14.42 12.00 9.08
N SER A 391 15.39 11.09 9.35
CA SER A 391 16.43 10.70 8.40
C SER A 391 16.04 9.40 7.68
N ASN A 392 15.98 9.45 6.36
CA ASN A 392 15.66 8.32 5.51
C ASN A 392 16.94 7.69 4.92
N LYS A 393 17.57 6.82 5.68
CA LYS A 393 18.73 6.05 5.17
C LYS A 393 18.24 4.85 4.37
N GLN A 394 18.25 4.97 3.05
CA GLN A 394 18.04 3.82 2.17
C GLN A 394 19.24 2.88 2.21
N VAL A 395 19.02 1.62 1.85
CA VAL A 395 20.09 0.62 1.79
C VAL A 395 21.14 1.08 0.76
N GLY A 396 22.39 1.27 1.22
CA GLY A 396 23.51 1.70 0.36
C GLY A 396 23.51 3.17 -0.05
N GLN A 397 22.61 4.01 0.50
CA GLN A 397 22.59 5.46 0.22
C GLN A 397 22.49 6.28 1.50
N GLU A 398 23.16 7.42 1.50
CA GLU A 398 22.92 8.45 2.51
C GLU A 398 21.62 9.20 2.20
N ASP A 399 21.00 9.79 3.23
CA ASP A 399 19.86 10.66 3.04
C ASP A 399 20.29 11.90 2.26
N LYS A 400 19.69 12.13 1.10
CA LYS A 400 19.97 13.25 0.21
C LYS A 400 19.66 14.62 0.82
N HIS A 401 18.93 14.65 1.92
CA HIS A 401 18.47 15.86 2.58
C HIS A 401 19.24 16.20 3.85
N ILE A 402 20.33 15.47 4.14
CA ILE A 402 21.21 15.84 5.27
C ILE A 402 21.78 17.24 5.05
N GLY A 403 21.53 18.12 6.03
CA GLY A 403 21.96 19.52 5.97
C GLY A 403 21.11 20.46 5.13
N ALA A 404 19.97 20.00 4.57
CA ALA A 404 19.01 20.89 3.93
C ALA A 404 18.39 21.86 4.93
N THR A 405 18.12 23.09 4.47
CA THR A 405 17.47 24.16 5.26
C THR A 405 16.19 24.70 4.61
N ASP A 406 15.92 24.28 3.37
CA ASP A 406 14.71 24.60 2.61
C ASP A 406 13.61 23.53 2.80
N PHE A 407 12.42 23.78 2.28
CA PHE A 407 11.27 22.88 2.37
C PHE A 407 11.07 22.36 3.80
N ALA A 408 10.89 23.27 4.73
CA ALA A 408 10.71 22.95 6.14
C ALA A 408 9.44 22.11 6.37
N PRO A 409 9.47 21.16 7.33
CA PRO A 409 8.25 20.56 7.86
C PRO A 409 7.30 21.61 8.43
N ASP A 410 5.98 21.35 8.31
CA ASP A 410 4.95 22.18 8.92
C ASP A 410 3.74 21.29 9.27
N PHE A 411 3.77 20.66 10.45
CA PHE A 411 2.67 19.87 10.97
C PHE A 411 1.77 20.75 11.80
N LYS A 412 0.57 21.02 11.31
CA LYS A 412 -0.40 21.89 11.98
C LYS A 412 -1.85 21.51 11.68
N ASP A 413 -2.78 22.03 12.45
CA ASP A 413 -4.22 21.83 12.26
C ASP A 413 -4.55 20.33 12.16
N ILE A 414 -4.10 19.55 13.18
CA ILE A 414 -4.25 18.10 13.25
C ILE A 414 -5.02 17.73 14.50
N HIS A 415 -6.15 17.08 14.30
CA HIS A 415 -7.10 16.72 15.35
C HIS A 415 -7.18 15.20 15.50
N ILE A 416 -6.78 14.69 16.67
CA ILE A 416 -6.75 13.26 16.97
C ILE A 416 -7.63 12.99 18.18
N GLU A 417 -8.63 12.13 18.02
CA GLU A 417 -9.49 11.76 19.15
C GLU A 417 -9.86 10.28 19.15
N LYS A 418 -10.29 9.80 20.33
CA LYS A 418 -10.82 8.42 20.49
C LYS A 418 -9.84 7.35 19.99
N VAL A 419 -8.56 7.51 20.34
CA VAL A 419 -7.54 6.49 20.12
C VAL A 419 -7.52 5.58 21.35
N THR A 420 -7.64 4.27 21.09
CA THR A 420 -7.41 3.22 22.09
C THR A 420 -6.19 2.43 21.68
N CYS A 421 -5.10 2.54 22.44
CA CYS A 421 -3.88 1.76 22.20
C CYS A 421 -3.63 0.82 23.39
N ARG A 422 -3.64 -0.48 23.14
CA ARG A 422 -3.26 -1.50 24.13
C ARG A 422 -1.86 -2.02 23.83
N GLY A 423 -0.86 -1.46 24.51
CA GLY A 423 0.55 -1.86 24.38
C GLY A 423 1.30 -1.08 23.32
N CYS A 424 2.12 -0.15 23.78
CA CYS A 424 3.15 0.52 22.99
C CYS A 424 4.34 0.83 23.90
N LYS A 425 5.50 1.09 23.34
CA LYS A 425 6.67 1.47 24.13
C LYS A 425 6.53 2.90 24.67
N THR A 426 6.18 3.84 23.82
CA THR A 426 5.91 5.24 24.14
C THR A 426 4.55 5.64 23.59
N GLY A 427 3.72 6.30 24.40
CA GLY A 427 2.39 6.71 23.97
C GLY A 427 2.44 7.77 22.86
N ILE A 428 2.98 8.94 23.14
CA ILE A 428 3.10 10.05 22.19
C ILE A 428 4.56 10.52 22.13
N LEU A 429 5.11 10.63 20.91
CA LEU A 429 6.41 11.21 20.65
C LEU A 429 6.28 12.41 19.71
N ALA A 430 6.93 13.55 20.04
CA ALA A 430 7.03 14.70 19.15
C ALA A 430 8.44 15.28 19.18
N LYS A 431 9.09 15.35 18.01
CA LYS A 431 10.46 15.85 17.82
C LYS A 431 10.54 16.77 16.61
N GLY A 432 11.01 18.00 16.83
CA GLY A 432 11.21 18.98 15.77
C GLY A 432 11.67 20.32 16.33
N ASP A 433 12.21 21.18 15.47
CA ASP A 433 12.56 22.52 15.83
C ASP A 433 11.33 23.37 16.10
N GLU A 434 11.53 24.56 16.66
CA GLU A 434 10.45 25.48 17.02
C GLU A 434 9.65 25.90 15.77
N GLY A 435 8.32 25.87 15.88
CA GLY A 435 7.41 26.25 14.80
C GLY A 435 7.12 25.17 13.77
N LEU A 436 7.73 23.98 13.84
CA LEU A 436 7.49 22.89 12.88
C LEU A 436 6.34 21.97 13.25
N ILE A 437 5.93 21.94 14.53
CA ILE A 437 4.88 21.08 15.07
C ILE A 437 4.03 21.92 16.02
N HIS A 438 2.85 22.36 15.57
CA HIS A 438 1.98 23.25 16.32
C HIS A 438 0.49 23.07 15.95
N ASP A 439 -0.40 23.65 16.71
CA ASP A 439 -1.86 23.57 16.49
C ASP A 439 -2.36 22.12 16.32
N ILE A 440 -1.91 21.25 17.23
CA ILE A 440 -2.24 19.82 17.24
C ILE A 440 -2.97 19.50 18.53
N ASP A 441 -4.14 18.91 18.45
CA ASP A 441 -4.85 18.40 19.62
C ASP A 441 -5.02 16.87 19.59
N ILE A 442 -4.77 16.25 20.76
CA ILE A 442 -4.96 14.82 21.01
C ILE A 442 -5.83 14.67 22.24
N LYS A 443 -7.03 14.12 22.08
CA LYS A 443 -8.00 14.11 23.18
C LYS A 443 -8.85 12.84 23.24
N ASN A 444 -9.55 12.68 24.39
CA ASN A 444 -10.53 11.60 24.61
C ASN A 444 -9.98 10.21 24.31
N SER A 445 -8.74 9.91 24.69
CA SER A 445 -8.01 8.73 24.28
C SER A 445 -7.49 7.92 25.47
N VAL A 446 -7.21 6.63 25.25
CA VAL A 446 -6.66 5.73 26.27
C VAL A 446 -5.44 5.04 25.69
N ILE A 447 -4.28 5.21 26.32
CA ILE A 447 -3.01 4.67 25.84
C ILE A 447 -2.32 3.88 26.95
N PHE A 448 -2.13 2.58 26.74
CA PHE A 448 -1.33 1.71 27.60
C PHE A 448 0.09 1.63 27.05
N TYR A 449 1.07 2.02 27.86
CA TYR A 449 2.48 2.11 27.50
C TYR A 449 3.37 1.28 28.40
N ILE A 450 4.56 0.89 27.89
CA ILE A 450 5.56 0.10 28.64
C ILE A 450 6.62 0.99 29.25
N LYS A 451 7.18 1.95 28.49
CA LYS A 451 8.33 2.76 28.91
C LYS A 451 7.92 4.13 29.45
N GLN A 452 7.16 4.90 28.68
CA GLN A 452 6.78 6.26 29.04
C GLN A 452 5.51 6.72 28.33
N PRO A 453 4.70 7.55 29.00
CA PRO A 453 3.45 8.05 28.41
C PRO A 453 3.71 9.00 27.23
N THR A 454 4.69 9.89 27.37
CA THR A 454 5.00 10.91 26.37
C THR A 454 6.49 11.21 26.28
N GLU A 455 6.96 11.59 25.10
CA GLU A 455 8.28 12.17 24.85
C GLU A 455 8.10 13.35 23.89
N ILE A 456 7.77 14.52 24.42
CA ILE A 456 7.44 15.71 23.64
C ILE A 456 8.52 16.77 23.87
N GLN A 457 9.24 17.17 22.84
CA GLN A 457 10.21 18.27 22.93
C GLN A 457 9.50 19.59 23.21
N LYS A 458 10.13 20.47 23.98
CA LYS A 458 9.57 21.80 24.37
C LYS A 458 9.23 22.69 23.19
N THR A 459 9.90 22.49 22.09
CA THR A 459 9.69 23.18 20.80
C THR A 459 8.40 22.75 20.09
N CYS A 460 7.84 21.60 20.42
CA CYS A 460 6.61 21.08 19.84
C CYS A 460 5.40 21.53 20.66
N LYS A 461 4.37 22.03 19.98
CA LYS A 461 3.14 22.54 20.63
C LYS A 461 1.96 21.61 20.36
N LEU A 462 1.68 20.74 21.32
CA LEU A 462 0.56 19.81 21.29
C LEU A 462 -0.35 20.08 22.52
N ASP A 463 -1.65 20.14 22.29
CA ASP A 463 -2.67 20.06 23.35
C ASP A 463 -3.06 18.60 23.57
N VAL A 464 -2.69 18.05 24.72
CA VAL A 464 -3.02 16.67 25.12
C VAL A 464 -4.00 16.74 26.27
N SER A 465 -5.28 16.60 25.98
CA SER A 465 -6.35 16.77 26.97
C SER A 465 -7.29 15.56 27.05
N ASN A 466 -7.73 15.21 28.24
CA ASN A 466 -8.57 14.04 28.49
C ASN A 466 -8.00 12.74 27.89
N VAL A 467 -6.68 12.55 27.99
CA VAL A 467 -5.98 11.33 27.59
C VAL A 467 -5.57 10.55 28.84
N THR A 468 -6.03 9.33 28.93
CA THR A 468 -5.67 8.43 30.04
C THR A 468 -4.46 7.60 29.63
N PHE A 469 -3.34 7.80 30.34
CA PHE A 469 -2.15 6.97 30.19
C PHE A 469 -2.09 5.95 31.33
N LYS A 470 -1.85 4.68 30.98
CA LYS A 470 -1.70 3.57 31.94
C LYS A 470 -0.46 2.76 31.60
N THR A 471 0.26 2.30 32.61
CA THR A 471 1.33 1.33 32.41
C THR A 471 0.76 0.02 31.89
N PHE A 472 1.37 -0.52 30.86
CA PHE A 472 1.06 -1.82 30.30
C PHE A 472 1.99 -2.85 30.93
N GLU A 473 1.45 -3.70 31.79
CA GLU A 473 2.14 -4.87 32.28
C GLU A 473 1.92 -6.00 31.30
N LEU A 474 3.01 -6.58 30.78
CA LEU A 474 2.95 -7.79 29.99
C LEU A 474 2.51 -8.92 30.94
N ASP A 475 1.25 -9.27 30.90
CA ASP A 475 0.80 -10.55 31.47
C ASP A 475 1.52 -11.64 30.65
N MET A 476 2.54 -12.23 31.22
CA MET A 476 3.16 -13.41 30.64
C MET A 476 2.11 -14.54 30.68
N TRP A 477 1.81 -15.05 29.53
CA TRP A 477 0.95 -16.22 29.29
C TRP A 477 1.59 -17.47 29.88
#